data_2eab003b5f0eececa003f37ce7b1fa84
#
_entry.id   2eab003b5f0eececa003f37ce7b1fa84
#
_cell.length_a   1.000
_cell.length_b   1.000
_cell.length_c   1.000
_cell.angle_alpha   90.00
_cell.angle_beta   90.00
_cell.angle_gamma   90.00
#
_symmetry.space_group_name_H-M   'P 1'
#
loop_
_entity.id
_entity.type
_entity.pdbx_description
1 polymer ?
#
loop_
_entity_poly.entity_id
_entity_poly.type
_entity_poly.pdbx_seq_one_letter_code
_entity_poly.pdbx_strand_id
1 'polypeptide(L)'
;MNKHQRKSFSERAQMILHRVEDAILVGLLLTMIGMAVTQIFLRNLFEAGIVWSDVLVRILVLWVGLVGAMVASRQGNHITIDILDRYLPAHAKKVADFVVELFTALICTVVAYYSLVFVQMEFTDGGMAFAQVPNWLCEAIIPFAFTVIALRYFILSIISFKKIIESRP
;
A
#
# COMPACT_ATOMS: atom_id res chain seq x y z
N MET A 1 25.17 -23.81 5.73
CA MET A 1 24.21 -23.25 4.77
C MET A 1 24.76 -21.90 4.29
N ASN A 2 25.23 -21.85 3.04
CA ASN A 2 26.15 -20.83 2.50
C ASN A 2 25.47 -19.46 2.35
N LYS A 3 26.17 -18.36 2.71
CA LYS A 3 25.71 -16.96 2.59
C LYS A 3 25.18 -16.62 1.17
N HIS A 4 25.68 -17.26 0.14
CA HIS A 4 25.24 -17.10 -1.26
C HIS A 4 23.83 -17.68 -1.51
N GLN A 5 23.46 -18.79 -0.90
CA GLN A 5 22.12 -19.38 -1.07
C GLN A 5 21.03 -18.57 -0.36
N ARG A 6 21.35 -17.95 0.78
CA ARG A 6 20.42 -17.06 1.51
C ARG A 6 20.09 -15.79 0.73
N LYS A 7 21.10 -15.23 0.03
CA LYS A 7 20.92 -14.01 -0.78
C LYS A 7 20.03 -14.28 -2.00
N SER A 8 20.27 -15.38 -2.70
CA SER A 8 19.45 -15.81 -3.85
C SER A 8 18.00 -16.14 -3.47
N PHE A 9 17.76 -16.70 -2.27
CA PHE A 9 16.41 -17.01 -1.81
C PHE A 9 15.63 -15.73 -1.44
N SER A 10 16.27 -14.77 -0.76
CA SER A 10 15.61 -13.49 -0.41
C SER A 10 15.28 -12.64 -1.64
N GLU A 11 16.15 -12.62 -2.64
CA GLU A 11 15.93 -11.91 -3.92
C GLU A 11 14.77 -12.53 -4.72
N ARG A 12 14.68 -13.87 -4.76
CA ARG A 12 13.56 -14.56 -5.39
C ARG A 12 12.24 -14.32 -4.66
N ALA A 13 12.25 -14.36 -3.33
CA ALA A 13 11.06 -14.09 -2.52
C ALA A 13 10.55 -12.66 -2.72
N GLN A 14 11.45 -11.68 -2.75
CA GLN A 14 11.09 -10.29 -3.05
C GLN A 14 10.51 -10.12 -4.46
N MET A 15 11.11 -10.76 -5.46
CA MET A 15 10.64 -10.71 -6.85
C MET A 15 9.24 -11.34 -6.99
N ILE A 16 8.98 -12.45 -6.32
CA ILE A 16 7.66 -13.10 -6.32
C ILE A 16 6.64 -12.19 -5.63
N LEU A 17 6.99 -11.62 -4.46
CA LEU A 17 6.12 -10.72 -3.73
C LEU A 17 5.72 -9.50 -4.58
N HIS A 18 6.70 -8.90 -5.26
CA HIS A 18 6.44 -7.75 -6.14
C HIS A 18 5.52 -8.12 -7.31
N ARG A 19 5.74 -9.29 -7.94
CA ARG A 19 4.85 -9.76 -9.02
C ARG A 19 3.43 -10.03 -8.55
N VAL A 20 3.28 -10.57 -7.35
CA VAL A 20 1.96 -10.83 -6.75
C VAL A 20 1.24 -9.51 -6.46
N GLU A 21 1.91 -8.54 -5.86
CA GLU A 21 1.34 -7.21 -5.62
C GLU A 21 0.90 -6.53 -6.93
N ASP A 22 1.75 -6.58 -7.96
CA ASP A 22 1.44 -6.00 -9.29
C ASP A 22 0.26 -6.72 -9.95
N ALA A 23 0.22 -8.05 -9.88
CA ALA A 23 -0.88 -8.84 -10.45
C ALA A 23 -2.21 -8.57 -9.73
N ILE A 24 -2.18 -8.42 -8.40
CA ILE A 24 -3.37 -8.06 -7.61
C ILE A 24 -3.85 -6.66 -8.02
N LEU A 25 -2.95 -5.67 -8.11
CA LEU A 25 -3.30 -4.31 -8.50
C LEU A 25 -3.94 -4.26 -9.89
N VAL A 26 -3.33 -4.91 -10.86
CA VAL A 26 -3.86 -4.98 -12.24
C VAL A 26 -5.20 -5.72 -12.27
N GLY A 27 -5.33 -6.83 -11.54
CA GLY A 27 -6.58 -7.58 -11.44
C GLY A 27 -7.72 -6.75 -10.83
N LEU A 28 -7.46 -6.04 -9.73
CA LEU A 28 -8.43 -5.14 -9.11
C LEU A 28 -8.85 -4.01 -10.05
N LEU A 29 -7.88 -3.40 -10.74
CA LEU A 29 -8.14 -2.32 -11.69
C LEU A 29 -9.01 -2.80 -12.85
N LEU A 30 -8.67 -3.95 -13.45
CA LEU A 30 -9.46 -4.53 -14.55
C LEU A 30 -10.88 -4.90 -14.09
N THR A 31 -11.02 -5.46 -12.88
CA THR A 31 -12.33 -5.77 -12.30
C THR A 31 -13.16 -4.51 -12.08
N MET A 32 -12.54 -3.45 -11.55
CA MET A 32 -13.19 -2.16 -11.34
C MET A 32 -13.69 -1.56 -12.67
N ILE A 33 -12.83 -1.52 -13.70
CA ILE A 33 -13.18 -1.00 -15.01
C ILE A 33 -14.28 -1.87 -15.65
N GLY A 34 -14.13 -3.21 -15.61
CA GLY A 34 -15.11 -4.12 -16.15
C GLY A 34 -16.49 -3.95 -15.50
N MET A 35 -16.52 -3.81 -14.17
CA MET A 35 -17.76 -3.58 -13.43
C MET A 35 -18.41 -2.24 -13.80
N ALA A 36 -17.61 -1.17 -13.84
CA ALA A 36 -18.08 0.16 -14.21
C ALA A 36 -18.66 0.19 -15.65
N VAL A 37 -17.96 -0.41 -16.60
CA VAL A 37 -18.40 -0.51 -17.99
C VAL A 37 -19.70 -1.34 -18.09
N THR A 38 -19.75 -2.48 -17.42
CA THR A 38 -20.96 -3.32 -17.40
C THR A 38 -22.16 -2.58 -16.83
N GLN A 39 -21.96 -1.83 -15.74
CA GLN A 39 -23.01 -1.02 -15.11
C GLN A 39 -23.54 0.06 -16.05
N ILE A 40 -22.64 0.77 -16.74
CA ILE A 40 -23.01 1.79 -17.73
C ILE A 40 -23.81 1.15 -18.88
N PHE A 41 -23.38 -0.01 -19.36
CA PHE A 41 -24.06 -0.73 -20.46
C PHE A 41 -25.47 -1.19 -20.05
N LEU A 42 -25.61 -1.82 -18.88
CA LEU A 42 -26.90 -2.27 -18.40
C LEU A 42 -27.87 -1.10 -18.20
N ARG A 43 -27.38 -0.03 -17.61
CA ARG A 43 -28.21 1.15 -17.33
C ARG A 43 -28.66 1.88 -18.61
N ASN A 44 -27.79 1.91 -19.63
CA ASN A 44 -28.06 2.67 -20.85
C ASN A 44 -28.88 1.88 -21.88
N LEU A 45 -28.73 0.55 -21.96
CA LEU A 45 -29.39 -0.30 -22.94
C LEU A 45 -30.65 -0.99 -22.41
N PHE A 46 -30.69 -1.31 -21.10
CA PHE A 46 -31.74 -2.11 -20.50
C PHE A 46 -32.54 -1.35 -19.43
N GLU A 47 -32.19 -0.07 -19.17
CA GLU A 47 -32.77 0.73 -18.08
C GLU A 47 -32.73 0.00 -16.71
N ALA A 48 -31.88 -1.05 -16.61
CA ALA A 48 -31.69 -1.88 -15.44
C ALA A 48 -30.27 -1.70 -14.90
N GLY A 49 -30.15 -1.47 -13.60
CA GLY A 49 -28.84 -1.37 -12.93
C GLY A 49 -28.70 -2.46 -11.86
N ILE A 50 -27.49 -2.93 -11.65
CA ILE A 50 -27.17 -3.82 -10.53
C ILE A 50 -27.04 -2.97 -9.27
N VAL A 51 -28.01 -3.05 -8.35
CA VAL A 51 -28.12 -2.18 -7.17
C VAL A 51 -26.84 -2.19 -6.30
N TRP A 52 -26.20 -3.35 -6.18
CA TRP A 52 -25.00 -3.51 -5.34
C TRP A 52 -23.68 -3.13 -6.05
N SER A 53 -23.69 -2.92 -7.38
CA SER A 53 -22.48 -2.67 -8.13
C SER A 53 -21.82 -1.32 -7.77
N ASP A 54 -22.61 -0.30 -7.44
CA ASP A 54 -22.09 1.01 -7.04
C ASP A 54 -21.30 0.91 -5.73
N VAL A 55 -21.75 0.09 -4.79
CA VAL A 55 -21.05 -0.18 -3.53
C VAL A 55 -19.76 -0.94 -3.79
N LEU A 56 -19.82 -1.97 -4.64
CA LEU A 56 -18.64 -2.75 -5.01
C LEU A 56 -17.57 -1.90 -5.70
N VAL A 57 -17.94 -1.03 -6.63
CA VAL A 57 -16.99 -0.13 -7.31
C VAL A 57 -16.31 0.79 -6.31
N ARG A 58 -17.01 1.34 -5.34
CA ARG A 58 -16.41 2.18 -4.27
C ARG A 58 -15.38 1.40 -3.45
N ILE A 59 -15.70 0.16 -3.09
CA ILE A 59 -14.77 -0.72 -2.38
C ILE A 59 -13.54 -1.03 -3.24
N LEU A 60 -13.74 -1.33 -4.52
CA LEU A 60 -12.62 -1.58 -5.45
C LEU A 60 -11.73 -0.35 -5.62
N VAL A 61 -12.28 0.86 -5.66
CA VAL A 61 -11.48 2.12 -5.68
C VAL A 61 -10.59 2.21 -4.44
N LEU A 62 -11.15 1.93 -3.25
CA LEU A 62 -10.38 1.91 -2.00
C LEU A 62 -9.24 0.89 -2.07
N TRP A 63 -9.53 -0.33 -2.52
CA TRP A 63 -8.54 -1.40 -2.63
C TRP A 63 -7.44 -1.07 -3.65
N VAL A 64 -7.80 -0.58 -4.84
CA VAL A 64 -6.84 -0.15 -5.87
C VAL A 64 -5.95 0.96 -5.33
N GLY A 65 -6.52 1.95 -4.64
CA GLY A 65 -5.76 3.05 -4.05
C GLY A 65 -4.75 2.57 -3.00
N LEU A 66 -5.17 1.69 -2.08
CA LEU A 66 -4.31 1.19 -1.01
C LEU A 66 -3.25 0.20 -1.51
N VAL A 67 -3.61 -0.74 -2.38
CA VAL A 67 -2.64 -1.63 -3.01
C VAL A 67 -1.67 -0.84 -3.89
N GLY A 68 -2.16 0.17 -4.62
CA GLY A 68 -1.33 1.10 -5.38
C GLY A 68 -0.33 1.86 -4.50
N ALA A 69 -0.76 2.33 -3.32
CA ALA A 69 0.12 2.96 -2.33
C ALA A 69 1.19 1.99 -1.80
N MET A 70 0.81 0.71 -1.55
CA MET A 70 1.78 -0.33 -1.19
C MET A 70 2.80 -0.55 -2.31
N VAL A 71 2.36 -0.62 -3.56
CA VAL A 71 3.25 -0.75 -4.72
C VAL A 71 4.16 0.47 -4.85
N ALA A 72 3.63 1.69 -4.72
CA ALA A 72 4.41 2.93 -4.77
C ALA A 72 5.46 3.01 -3.65
N SER A 73 5.15 2.51 -2.46
CA SER A 73 6.10 2.48 -1.33
C SER A 73 7.37 1.67 -1.58
N ARG A 74 7.39 0.79 -2.60
CA ARG A 74 8.59 0.05 -3.03
C ARG A 74 9.61 0.95 -3.75
N GLN A 75 9.10 1.94 -4.46
CA GLN A 75 9.90 2.79 -5.37
C GLN A 75 10.37 4.09 -4.71
N GLY A 76 10.07 4.26 -3.41
CA GLY A 76 10.22 5.51 -2.67
C GLY A 76 11.62 6.15 -2.64
N ASN A 77 12.65 5.46 -3.11
CA ASN A 77 14.01 5.97 -3.06
C ASN A 77 14.47 6.75 -4.31
N HIS A 78 13.70 6.82 -5.39
CA HIS A 78 14.23 7.40 -6.63
C HIS A 78 13.62 8.73 -7.07
N ILE A 79 12.43 9.08 -6.62
CA ILE A 79 11.73 10.28 -7.16
C ILE A 79 11.97 11.54 -6.32
N THR A 80 12.11 11.39 -5.00
CA THR A 80 12.28 12.54 -4.08
C THR A 80 13.72 13.05 -4.07
N ILE A 81 14.67 12.22 -4.48
CA ILE A 81 16.10 12.41 -4.30
C ILE A 81 16.68 13.33 -5.36
N ASP A 82 16.21 13.27 -6.61
CA ASP A 82 16.83 14.01 -7.73
C ASP A 82 16.72 15.53 -7.61
N ILE A 83 15.68 16.05 -6.97
CA ILE A 83 15.51 17.49 -6.77
C ILE A 83 16.35 17.97 -5.58
N LEU A 84 16.39 17.21 -4.50
CA LEU A 84 17.21 17.53 -3.33
C LEU A 84 18.72 17.33 -3.60
N ASP A 85 19.09 16.39 -4.47
CA ASP A 85 20.50 16.12 -4.84
C ASP A 85 21.21 17.34 -5.43
N ARG A 86 20.44 18.26 -6.01
CA ARG A 86 20.99 19.45 -6.65
C ARG A 86 21.34 20.58 -5.67
N TYR A 87 20.75 20.57 -4.47
CA TYR A 87 20.84 21.69 -3.53
C TYR A 87 21.43 21.33 -2.16
N LEU A 88 21.47 20.05 -1.76
CA LEU A 88 21.95 19.65 -0.45
C LEU A 88 23.32 18.96 -0.50
N PRO A 89 24.23 19.25 0.46
CA PRO A 89 25.45 18.47 0.64
C PRO A 89 25.12 17.03 1.03
N ALA A 90 25.97 16.10 0.63
CA ALA A 90 25.73 14.64 0.76
C ALA A 90 25.37 14.18 2.20
N HIS A 91 25.83 14.88 3.22
CA HIS A 91 25.52 14.57 4.61
C HIS A 91 24.09 15.01 5.00
N ALA A 92 23.69 16.22 4.58
CA ALA A 92 22.35 16.74 4.87
C ALA A 92 21.27 15.92 4.18
N LYS A 93 21.55 15.37 2.98
CA LYS A 93 20.69 14.45 2.27
C LYS A 93 20.38 13.20 3.10
N LYS A 94 21.40 12.50 3.61
CA LYS A 94 21.22 11.28 4.42
C LYS A 94 20.37 11.54 5.67
N VAL A 95 20.52 12.70 6.28
CA VAL A 95 19.73 13.10 7.45
C VAL A 95 18.28 13.39 7.03
N ALA A 96 18.08 14.09 5.92
CA ALA A 96 16.74 14.36 5.40
C ALA A 96 15.99 13.08 5.05
N ASP A 97 16.64 12.13 4.35
CA ASP A 97 16.06 10.82 4.02
C ASP A 97 15.63 10.08 5.29
N PHE A 98 16.50 10.01 6.29
CA PHE A 98 16.18 9.37 7.57
C PHE A 98 14.97 10.01 8.25
N VAL A 99 14.91 11.35 8.30
CA VAL A 99 13.80 12.08 8.94
C VAL A 99 12.48 11.81 8.22
N VAL A 100 12.49 11.86 6.88
CA VAL A 100 11.28 11.62 6.07
C VAL A 100 10.81 10.17 6.22
N GLU A 101 11.73 9.20 6.15
CA GLU A 101 11.42 7.78 6.30
C GLU A 101 10.85 7.47 7.69
N LEU A 102 11.46 8.02 8.74
CA LEU A 102 11.01 7.83 10.12
C LEU A 102 9.63 8.48 10.34
N PHE A 103 9.43 9.70 9.86
CA PHE A 103 8.16 10.41 9.97
C PHE A 103 7.04 9.67 9.24
N THR A 104 7.30 9.19 8.03
CA THR A 104 6.34 8.39 7.26
C THR A 104 6.00 7.09 7.98
N ALA A 105 7.00 6.38 8.52
CA ALA A 105 6.77 5.16 9.30
C ALA A 105 5.89 5.41 10.52
N LEU A 106 6.13 6.51 11.23
CA LEU A 106 5.36 6.88 12.42
C LEU A 106 3.90 7.19 12.08
N ILE A 107 3.67 8.03 11.07
CA ILE A 107 2.30 8.36 10.62
C ILE A 107 1.57 7.09 10.17
N CYS A 108 2.19 6.26 9.32
CA CYS A 108 1.56 5.02 8.85
C CYS A 108 1.25 4.06 10.00
N THR A 109 2.09 4.00 11.05
CA THR A 109 1.84 3.19 12.25
C THR A 109 0.61 3.71 13.02
N VAL A 110 0.49 5.01 13.20
CA VAL A 110 -0.67 5.62 13.87
C VAL A 110 -1.95 5.34 13.09
N VAL A 111 -1.91 5.54 11.76
CA VAL A 111 -3.06 5.26 10.90
C VAL A 111 -3.43 3.77 10.93
N ALA A 112 -2.45 2.86 10.87
CA ALA A 112 -2.68 1.43 10.97
C ALA A 112 -3.37 1.05 12.29
N TYR A 113 -2.92 1.63 13.40
CA TYR A 113 -3.51 1.37 14.73
C TYR A 113 -4.99 1.81 14.78
N TYR A 114 -5.28 3.05 14.40
CA TYR A 114 -6.66 3.55 14.42
C TYR A 114 -7.56 2.85 13.41
N SER A 115 -7.02 2.44 12.27
CA SER A 115 -7.76 1.64 11.29
C SER A 115 -8.10 0.25 11.82
N LEU A 116 -7.22 -0.37 12.62
CA LEU A 116 -7.53 -1.63 13.30
C LEU A 116 -8.67 -1.46 14.30
N VAL A 117 -8.64 -0.39 15.10
CA VAL A 117 -9.74 -0.08 16.04
C VAL A 117 -11.05 0.11 15.27
N PHE A 118 -11.02 0.84 14.16
CA PHE A 118 -12.18 1.06 13.31
C PHE A 118 -12.76 -0.25 12.77
N VAL A 119 -11.93 -1.13 12.20
CA VAL A 119 -12.36 -2.45 11.70
C VAL A 119 -12.93 -3.33 12.81
N GLN A 120 -12.39 -3.24 14.05
CA GLN A 120 -12.95 -3.95 15.20
C GLN A 120 -14.35 -3.42 15.59
N MET A 121 -14.59 -2.12 15.50
CA MET A 121 -15.92 -1.54 15.73
C MET A 121 -16.91 -2.03 14.68
N GLU A 122 -16.55 -1.98 13.39
CA GLU A 122 -17.37 -2.50 12.29
C GLU A 122 -17.68 -4.01 12.42
N PHE A 123 -16.70 -4.77 12.92
CA PHE A 123 -16.92 -6.20 13.22
C PHE A 123 -17.98 -6.41 14.31
N THR A 124 -17.97 -5.56 15.34
CA THR A 124 -18.93 -5.65 16.46
C THR A 124 -20.32 -5.17 16.04
N ASP A 125 -20.40 -4.15 15.20
CA ASP A 125 -21.66 -3.57 14.71
C ASP A 125 -22.37 -4.49 13.70
N GLY A 126 -21.65 -5.43 13.07
CA GLY A 126 -22.23 -6.43 12.19
C GLY A 126 -22.83 -5.87 10.89
N GLY A 127 -22.39 -4.69 10.44
CA GLY A 127 -22.86 -4.04 9.21
C GLY A 127 -22.53 -4.86 7.96
N MET A 128 -23.46 -4.83 6.98
CA MET A 128 -23.30 -5.50 5.68
C MET A 128 -23.11 -4.48 4.57
N ALA A 129 -22.07 -4.66 3.74
CA ALA A 129 -21.77 -3.78 2.62
C ALA A 129 -22.66 -4.02 1.41
N PHE A 130 -22.64 -5.25 0.88
CA PHE A 130 -23.46 -5.67 -0.26
C PHE A 130 -23.56 -7.21 -0.29
N ALA A 131 -24.63 -7.76 -0.85
CA ALA A 131 -24.80 -9.20 -1.08
C ALA A 131 -24.35 -10.11 0.09
N GLN A 132 -24.60 -9.71 1.34
CA GLN A 132 -24.20 -10.41 2.59
C GLN A 132 -22.67 -10.36 2.90
N VAL A 133 -21.88 -9.52 2.23
CA VAL A 133 -20.49 -9.30 2.57
C VAL A 133 -20.40 -8.30 3.73
N PRO A 134 -19.72 -8.64 4.86
CA PRO A 134 -19.62 -7.74 6.00
C PRO A 134 -18.68 -6.57 5.70
N ASN A 135 -19.00 -5.38 6.22
CA ASN A 135 -18.22 -4.15 6.04
C ASN A 135 -16.77 -4.30 6.49
N TRP A 136 -16.54 -4.90 7.66
CA TRP A 136 -15.21 -5.08 8.23
C TRP A 136 -14.23 -5.79 7.28
N LEU A 137 -14.74 -6.72 6.44
CA LEU A 137 -13.90 -7.43 5.47
C LEU A 137 -13.46 -6.50 4.33
N CYS A 138 -14.37 -5.64 3.88
CA CYS A 138 -14.09 -4.66 2.83
C CYS A 138 -13.08 -3.60 3.27
N GLU A 139 -13.06 -3.29 4.57
CA GLU A 139 -12.24 -2.24 5.17
C GLU A 139 -10.93 -2.77 5.75
N ALA A 140 -10.80 -4.09 5.95
CA ALA A 140 -9.59 -4.74 6.48
C ALA A 140 -8.33 -4.45 5.64
N ILE A 141 -8.48 -4.07 4.39
CA ILE A 141 -7.36 -3.64 3.53
C ILE A 141 -6.66 -2.39 4.08
N ILE A 142 -7.38 -1.51 4.81
CA ILE A 142 -6.82 -0.25 5.31
C ILE A 142 -5.70 -0.52 6.32
N PRO A 143 -5.95 -1.20 7.47
CA PRO A 143 -4.89 -1.49 8.42
C PRO A 143 -3.79 -2.38 7.83
N PHE A 144 -4.14 -3.29 6.92
CA PHE A 144 -3.15 -4.14 6.25
C PHE A 144 -2.18 -3.31 5.40
N ALA A 145 -2.69 -2.44 4.53
CA ALA A 145 -1.86 -1.61 3.66
C ALA A 145 -0.95 -0.67 4.45
N PHE A 146 -1.50 0.05 5.44
CA PHE A 146 -0.70 0.96 6.27
C PHE A 146 0.33 0.24 7.12
N THR A 147 0.04 -0.97 7.60
CA THR A 147 1.04 -1.80 8.31
C THR A 147 2.19 -2.19 7.38
N VAL A 148 1.92 -2.62 6.16
CA VAL A 148 2.97 -2.97 5.18
C VAL A 148 3.82 -1.76 4.84
N ILE A 149 3.21 -0.60 4.60
CA ILE A 149 3.91 0.65 4.31
C ILE A 149 4.77 1.06 5.51
N ALA A 150 4.22 1.05 6.72
CA ALA A 150 4.95 1.38 7.95
C ALA A 150 6.18 0.49 8.15
N LEU A 151 6.05 -0.83 7.95
CA LEU A 151 7.16 -1.77 8.05
C LEU A 151 8.26 -1.48 7.02
N ARG A 152 7.90 -1.17 5.78
CA ARG A 152 8.86 -0.81 4.72
C ARG A 152 9.65 0.44 5.08
N TYR A 153 8.97 1.52 5.45
CA TYR A 153 9.63 2.78 5.81
C TYR A 153 10.42 2.66 7.10
N PHE A 154 10.01 1.82 8.05
CA PHE A 154 10.78 1.54 9.26
C PHE A 154 12.09 0.82 8.93
N ILE A 155 12.05 -0.18 8.03
CA ILE A 155 13.27 -0.87 7.57
C ILE A 155 14.21 0.11 6.84
N LEU A 156 13.67 0.96 5.95
CA LEU A 156 14.45 1.98 5.24
C LEU A 156 15.11 2.95 6.22
N SER A 157 14.37 3.46 7.20
CA SER A 157 14.88 4.35 8.25
C SER A 157 16.07 3.74 9.01
N ILE A 158 15.99 2.45 9.36
CA ILE A 158 17.12 1.75 10.01
C ILE A 158 18.34 1.69 9.08
N ILE A 159 18.14 1.44 7.79
CA ILE A 159 19.23 1.39 6.80
C ILE A 159 19.87 2.77 6.64
N SER A 160 19.06 3.82 6.53
CA SER A 160 19.52 5.20 6.40
C SER A 160 20.29 5.66 7.64
N PHE A 161 19.82 5.28 8.83
CA PHE A 161 20.52 5.54 10.09
C PHE A 161 21.91 4.89 10.14
N LYS A 162 22.04 3.64 9.71
CA LYS A 162 23.34 2.95 9.62
C LYS A 162 24.29 3.66 8.66
N LYS A 163 23.81 4.10 7.49
CA LYS A 163 24.60 4.86 6.51
C LYS A 163 25.12 6.20 7.07
N ILE A 164 24.38 6.86 7.97
CA ILE A 164 24.80 8.09 8.64
C ILE A 164 25.94 7.79 9.60
N ILE A 165 25.85 6.71 10.39
CA ILE A 165 26.88 6.33 11.37
C ILE A 165 28.19 5.92 10.66
N GLU A 166 28.09 5.11 9.61
CA GLU A 166 29.27 4.67 8.84
C GLU A 166 29.95 5.78 8.05
N SER A 167 29.28 6.91 7.84
CA SER A 167 29.85 8.06 7.13
C SER A 167 30.48 9.10 8.04
N ARG A 168 30.54 8.86 9.35
CA ARG A 168 31.37 9.68 10.26
C ARG A 168 32.83 9.27 10.07
N PRO A 169 33.75 10.23 9.79
CA PRO A 169 35.18 9.95 9.63
C PRO A 169 35.81 9.41 10.91
#